data_0afe4f479145fb04986c0018f62c746d
#
_entry.id   0afe4f479145fb04986c0018f62c746d
#
_cell.length_a   1.000
_cell.length_b   1.000
_cell.length_c   1.000
_cell.angle_alpha   90.00
_cell.angle_beta   90.00
_cell.angle_gamma   90.00
#
_symmetry.space_group_name_H-M   'P 1'
#
loop_
_entity.id
_entity.type
_entity.pdbx_description
1 polymer ?
#
loop_
_entity_poly.entity_id
_entity_poly.type
_entity_poly.pdbx_seq_one_letter_code
_entity_poly.pdbx_strand_id
1 'polypeptide(L)'
;MSDLRFPSRVQKLRERLTKDDIDAIFISNGENRRYLSGFVSSAGYLLVTQNDAIVCTDFRYTEQAAQQAPGWRIDRIGGKPDWLANLVNEFEIKTLGFEADDMTVGTLERFKKALDENDATPELKPTSGIGVDLRAYKDAGELEILQRAIDIGDQAF
;
A
#
# COMPACT_ATOMS: atom_id res chain seq x y z
N MET A 1 21.46 6.09 6.22
CA MET A 1 20.73 7.14 5.45
C MET A 1 19.37 6.57 5.13
N SER A 2 18.31 7.22 5.58
CA SER A 2 16.93 6.82 5.19
C SER A 2 16.80 6.97 3.67
N ASP A 3 16.26 5.95 3.03
CA ASP A 3 16.01 5.97 1.59
C ASP A 3 14.87 6.98 1.30
N LEU A 4 15.21 8.14 0.76
CA LEU A 4 14.27 9.24 0.49
C LEU A 4 13.26 8.93 -0.65
N ARG A 5 13.43 7.81 -1.36
CA ARG A 5 12.52 7.41 -2.44
C ARG A 5 11.11 7.12 -1.93
N PHE A 6 10.98 6.38 -0.84
CA PHE A 6 9.67 5.97 -0.32
C PHE A 6 8.81 7.16 0.12
N PRO A 7 9.31 8.14 0.90
CA PRO A 7 8.54 9.33 1.25
C PRO A 7 8.03 10.11 0.02
N SER A 8 8.86 10.26 -1.03
CA SER A 8 8.44 10.97 -2.24
C SER A 8 7.36 10.23 -3.03
N ARG A 9 7.40 8.89 -3.06
CA ARG A 9 6.39 8.04 -3.70
C ARG A 9 5.05 8.09 -2.96
N VAL A 10 5.09 8.05 -1.64
CA VAL A 10 3.89 8.22 -0.79
C VAL A 10 3.29 9.60 -0.99
N GLN A 11 4.11 10.65 -1.11
CA GLN A 11 3.62 12.00 -1.37
C GLN A 11 2.89 12.10 -2.72
N LYS A 12 3.44 11.53 -3.79
CA LYS A 12 2.77 11.46 -5.10
C LYS A 12 1.44 10.70 -5.03
N LEU A 13 1.40 9.61 -4.24
CA LEU A 13 0.14 8.89 -4.01
C LEU A 13 -0.89 9.79 -3.32
N ARG A 14 -0.51 10.51 -2.27
CA ARG A 14 -1.39 11.45 -1.54
C ARG A 14 -1.94 12.56 -2.44
N GLU A 15 -1.12 13.11 -3.33
CA GLU A 15 -1.56 14.10 -4.32
C GLU A 15 -2.64 13.51 -5.25
N ARG A 16 -2.48 12.25 -5.65
CA ARG A 16 -3.48 11.54 -6.44
C ARG A 16 -4.76 11.29 -5.64
N LEU A 17 -4.68 10.88 -4.38
CA LEU A 17 -5.83 10.67 -3.52
C LEU A 17 -6.64 11.97 -3.35
N THR A 18 -5.95 13.09 -3.12
CA THR A 18 -6.59 14.41 -3.02
C THR A 18 -7.34 14.77 -4.30
N LYS A 19 -6.73 14.53 -5.47
CA LYS A 19 -7.35 14.81 -6.78
C LYS A 19 -8.60 13.95 -7.03
N ASP A 20 -8.59 12.73 -6.52
CA ASP A 20 -9.65 11.74 -6.77
C ASP A 20 -10.70 11.74 -5.64
N ASP A 21 -10.65 12.69 -4.66
CA ASP A 21 -11.52 12.77 -3.48
C ASP A 21 -11.57 11.44 -2.70
N ILE A 22 -10.39 10.92 -2.36
CA ILE A 22 -10.20 9.68 -1.58
C ILE A 22 -9.45 10.03 -0.29
N ASP A 23 -10.05 9.70 0.87
CA ASP A 23 -9.45 9.98 2.18
C ASP A 23 -8.27 9.05 2.47
N ALA A 24 -8.40 7.79 2.11
CA ALA A 24 -7.39 6.77 2.29
C ALA A 24 -7.45 5.73 1.18
N ILE A 25 -6.32 5.08 0.89
CA ILE A 25 -6.27 3.95 -0.05
C ILE A 25 -5.74 2.70 0.63
N PHE A 26 -6.39 1.59 0.31
CA PHE A 26 -6.02 0.25 0.71
C PHE A 26 -5.26 -0.44 -0.43
N ILE A 27 -3.98 -0.73 -0.22
CA ILE A 27 -3.10 -1.35 -1.19
C ILE A 27 -2.96 -2.84 -0.88
N SER A 28 -3.43 -3.67 -1.79
CA SER A 28 -3.37 -5.13 -1.72
C SER A 28 -2.25 -5.72 -2.60
N ASN A 29 -1.95 -5.08 -3.71
CA ASN A 29 -0.96 -5.54 -4.68
C ASN A 29 0.47 -5.54 -4.11
N GLY A 30 1.18 -6.67 -4.25
CA GLY A 30 2.51 -6.86 -3.68
C GLY A 30 3.58 -5.94 -4.26
N GLU A 31 3.55 -5.68 -5.57
CA GLU A 31 4.49 -4.78 -6.25
C GLU A 31 4.28 -3.33 -5.82
N ASN A 32 3.03 -2.90 -5.69
CA ASN A 32 2.69 -1.56 -5.23
C ASN A 32 3.06 -1.37 -3.76
N ARG A 33 2.84 -2.40 -2.92
CA ARG A 33 3.27 -2.41 -1.52
C ARG A 33 4.77 -2.23 -1.40
N ARG A 34 5.56 -3.03 -2.15
CA ARG A 34 7.01 -2.91 -2.20
C ARG A 34 7.45 -1.54 -2.71
N TYR A 35 6.82 -1.03 -3.76
CA TYR A 35 7.17 0.26 -4.36
C TYR A 35 7.01 1.43 -3.38
N LEU A 36 5.91 1.43 -2.62
CA LEU A 36 5.56 2.52 -1.71
C LEU A 36 6.30 2.46 -0.38
N SER A 37 6.51 1.27 0.18
CA SER A 37 7.04 1.10 1.54
C SER A 37 8.40 0.41 1.63
N GLY A 38 8.82 -0.28 0.58
CA GLY A 38 9.97 -1.19 0.63
C GLY A 38 9.64 -2.57 1.22
N PHE A 39 8.48 -2.75 1.83
CA PHE A 39 8.09 -3.99 2.47
C PHE A 39 7.78 -5.11 1.47
N VAL A 40 8.48 -6.22 1.62
CA VAL A 40 8.35 -7.43 0.79
C VAL A 40 7.85 -8.58 1.63
N SER A 41 6.67 -9.12 1.32
CA SER A 41 6.12 -10.29 2.01
C SER A 41 5.10 -11.01 1.14
N SER A 42 4.80 -12.25 1.47
CA SER A 42 3.71 -13.00 0.84
C SER A 42 2.32 -12.60 1.38
N ALA A 43 2.26 -11.85 2.49
CA ALA A 43 1.02 -11.43 3.14
C ALA A 43 1.15 -10.03 3.72
N GLY A 44 0.11 -9.23 3.57
CA GLY A 44 0.02 -7.88 4.12
C GLY A 44 -0.59 -6.89 3.17
N TYR A 45 -0.90 -5.74 3.71
CA TYR A 45 -1.55 -4.62 3.02
C TYR A 45 -0.92 -3.31 3.47
N LEU A 46 -1.15 -2.24 2.70
CA LEU A 46 -0.90 -0.89 3.20
C LEU A 46 -2.21 -0.15 3.32
N LEU A 47 -2.31 0.69 4.33
CA LEU A 47 -3.30 1.76 4.40
C LEU A 47 -2.55 3.10 4.39
N VAL A 48 -2.87 3.95 3.43
CA VAL A 48 -2.26 5.27 3.29
C VAL A 48 -3.35 6.32 3.36
N THR A 49 -3.26 7.20 4.34
CA THR A 49 -4.10 8.40 4.48
C THR A 49 -3.31 9.63 4.05
N GLN A 50 -3.92 10.82 4.12
CA GLN A 50 -3.19 12.07 3.85
C GLN A 50 -2.03 12.30 4.82
N ASN A 51 -2.11 11.80 6.06
CA ASN A 51 -1.11 12.06 7.08
C ASN A 51 -0.36 10.81 7.53
N ASP A 52 -0.98 9.63 7.46
CA ASP A 52 -0.48 8.39 8.01
C ASP A 52 -0.14 7.37 6.92
N ALA A 53 0.73 6.44 7.26
CA ALA A 53 1.12 5.32 6.41
C ALA A 53 1.32 4.08 7.28
N ILE A 54 0.52 3.06 7.03
CA ILE A 54 0.42 1.87 7.88
C ILE A 54 0.71 0.62 7.04
N VAL A 55 1.60 -0.24 7.54
CA VAL A 55 1.79 -1.61 7.05
C VAL A 55 0.97 -2.54 7.93
N CYS A 56 -0.03 -3.19 7.36
CA CYS A 56 -0.86 -4.19 8.01
C CYS A 56 -0.36 -5.59 7.64
N THR A 57 0.22 -6.32 8.59
CA THR A 57 0.78 -7.65 8.32
C THR A 57 0.62 -8.59 9.51
N ASP A 58 0.73 -9.88 9.28
CA ASP A 58 0.62 -10.86 10.34
C ASP A 58 1.92 -10.97 11.18
N PHE A 59 1.84 -11.75 12.28
CA PHE A 59 2.92 -11.87 13.27
C PHE A 59 4.27 -12.34 12.67
N ARG A 60 4.26 -13.04 11.54
CA ARG A 60 5.47 -13.57 10.88
C ARG A 60 6.35 -12.48 10.29
N TYR A 61 5.76 -11.36 9.95
CA TYR A 61 6.41 -10.29 9.20
C TYR A 61 6.54 -8.96 9.94
N THR A 62 6.09 -8.86 11.20
CA THR A 62 6.11 -7.59 11.95
C THR A 62 7.51 -7.02 12.12
N GLU A 63 8.49 -7.86 12.46
CA GLU A 63 9.89 -7.43 12.61
C GLU A 63 10.50 -7.03 11.27
N GLN A 64 10.28 -7.84 10.23
CA GLN A 64 10.73 -7.53 8.88
C GLN A 64 10.12 -6.23 8.36
N ALA A 65 8.82 -6.00 8.59
CA ALA A 65 8.15 -4.77 8.19
C ALA A 65 8.77 -3.54 8.88
N ALA A 66 9.05 -3.63 10.18
CA ALA A 66 9.70 -2.55 10.92
C ALA A 66 11.10 -2.21 10.37
N GLN A 67 11.85 -3.21 9.90
CA GLN A 67 13.16 -3.00 9.28
C GLN A 67 13.08 -2.45 7.86
N GLN A 68 12.14 -2.94 7.04
CA GLN A 68 12.04 -2.60 5.61
C GLN A 68 11.24 -1.33 5.33
N ALA A 69 10.29 -0.97 6.21
CA ALA A 69 9.44 0.20 6.07
C ALA A 69 9.66 1.21 7.23
N PRO A 70 10.88 1.77 7.37
CA PRO A 70 11.17 2.72 8.44
C PRO A 70 10.27 3.96 8.29
N GLY A 71 9.66 4.38 9.41
CA GLY A 71 8.74 5.51 9.44
C GLY A 71 7.28 5.16 9.14
N TRP A 72 6.98 3.90 8.83
CA TRP A 72 5.60 3.40 8.75
C TRP A 72 5.15 2.86 10.11
N ARG A 73 3.90 3.07 10.44
CA ARG A 73 3.26 2.34 11.54
C ARG A 73 3.08 0.88 11.12
N ILE A 74 3.44 -0.06 12.00
CA ILE A 74 3.28 -1.49 11.75
C ILE A 74 2.13 -2.00 12.61
N ASP A 75 1.04 -2.39 11.95
CA ASP A 75 -0.12 -2.98 12.61
C ASP A 75 -0.14 -4.49 12.38
N ARG A 76 -0.15 -5.23 13.49
CA ARG A 76 -0.30 -6.68 13.45
C ARG A 76 -1.76 -7.03 13.24
N ILE A 77 -2.03 -7.71 12.14
CA ILE A 77 -3.38 -8.16 11.78
C ILE A 77 -3.57 -9.66 12.01
N GLY A 78 -4.82 -10.04 12.30
CA GLY A 78 -5.24 -11.43 12.42
C GLY A 78 -5.90 -11.97 11.15
N GLY A 79 -6.41 -13.19 11.23
CA GLY A 79 -7.10 -13.83 10.10
C GLY A 79 -8.48 -13.25 9.77
N LYS A 80 -9.12 -12.59 10.75
CA LYS A 80 -10.37 -11.85 10.52
C LYS A 80 -10.06 -10.42 10.10
N PRO A 81 -10.80 -9.84 9.15
CA PRO A 81 -10.53 -8.50 8.63
C PRO A 81 -11.10 -7.34 9.46
N ASP A 82 -11.53 -7.59 10.71
CA ASP A 82 -12.07 -6.58 11.65
C ASP A 82 -11.07 -5.42 11.87
N TRP A 83 -9.77 -5.69 11.74
CA TRP A 83 -8.71 -4.69 11.85
C TRP A 83 -8.86 -3.55 10.83
N LEU A 84 -9.43 -3.80 9.64
CA LEU A 84 -9.68 -2.74 8.66
C LEU A 84 -10.76 -1.78 9.16
N ALA A 85 -11.83 -2.29 9.75
CA ALA A 85 -12.88 -1.46 10.33
C ALA A 85 -12.35 -0.60 11.49
N ASN A 86 -11.47 -1.16 12.33
CA ASN A 86 -10.81 -0.41 13.40
C ASN A 86 -10.00 0.76 12.84
N LEU A 87 -9.22 0.55 11.76
CA LEU A 87 -8.45 1.61 11.12
C LEU A 87 -9.37 2.65 10.45
N VAL A 88 -10.43 2.21 9.78
CA VAL A 88 -11.42 3.12 9.18
C VAL A 88 -12.03 4.05 10.23
N ASN A 89 -12.41 3.49 11.39
CA ASN A 89 -12.97 4.27 12.49
C ASN A 89 -11.91 5.15 13.18
N GLU A 90 -10.68 4.63 13.39
CA GLU A 90 -9.58 5.38 14.01
C GLU A 90 -9.23 6.64 13.21
N PHE A 91 -9.18 6.54 11.89
CA PHE A 91 -8.83 7.65 11.00
C PHE A 91 -10.03 8.39 10.42
N GLU A 92 -11.24 8.07 10.87
CA GLU A 92 -12.49 8.69 10.42
C GLU A 92 -12.64 8.71 8.88
N ILE A 93 -12.23 7.60 8.24
CA ILE A 93 -12.19 7.47 6.77
C ILE A 93 -13.62 7.41 6.23
N LYS A 94 -14.00 8.38 5.39
CA LYS A 94 -15.30 8.44 4.73
C LYS A 94 -15.27 7.81 3.34
N THR A 95 -14.15 7.97 2.61
CA THR A 95 -13.95 7.40 1.28
C THR A 95 -12.68 6.56 1.29
N LEU A 96 -12.86 5.24 1.18
CA LEU A 96 -11.76 4.28 1.14
C LEU A 96 -11.56 3.75 -0.29
N GLY A 97 -10.46 4.17 -0.92
CA GLY A 97 -10.02 3.61 -2.19
C GLY A 97 -9.47 2.19 -2.02
N PHE A 98 -9.62 1.34 -3.01
CA PHE A 98 -9.00 0.02 -3.07
C PHE A 98 -8.59 -0.35 -4.50
N GLU A 99 -7.61 -1.22 -4.65
CA GLU A 99 -7.10 -1.66 -5.95
C GLU A 99 -8.04 -2.68 -6.58
N ALA A 100 -8.90 -2.21 -7.50
CA ALA A 100 -9.89 -3.06 -8.17
C ALA A 100 -9.24 -4.09 -9.12
N ASP A 101 -8.04 -3.79 -9.61
CA ASP A 101 -7.30 -4.67 -10.52
C ASP A 101 -6.62 -5.86 -9.80
N ASP A 102 -6.52 -5.80 -8.46
CA ASP A 102 -5.85 -6.82 -7.64
C ASP A 102 -6.82 -7.54 -6.69
N MET A 103 -7.77 -6.81 -6.12
CA MET A 103 -8.67 -7.34 -5.12
C MET A 103 -9.71 -8.27 -5.72
N THR A 104 -9.72 -9.54 -5.29
CA THR A 104 -10.77 -10.48 -5.73
C THR A 104 -12.12 -10.11 -5.13
N VAL A 105 -13.22 -10.44 -5.84
CA VAL A 105 -14.58 -10.22 -5.36
C VAL A 105 -14.79 -10.86 -3.98
N GLY A 106 -14.34 -12.10 -3.79
CA GLY A 106 -14.48 -12.78 -2.50
C GLY A 106 -13.73 -12.11 -1.35
N THR A 107 -12.58 -11.49 -1.64
CA THR A 107 -11.84 -10.71 -0.65
C THR A 107 -12.58 -9.40 -0.32
N LEU A 108 -13.06 -8.70 -1.33
CA LEU A 108 -13.83 -7.48 -1.16
C LEU A 108 -15.10 -7.72 -0.31
N GLU A 109 -15.84 -8.77 -0.59
CA GLU A 109 -17.05 -9.11 0.17
C GLU A 109 -16.75 -9.44 1.65
N ARG A 110 -15.60 -10.09 1.94
CA ARG A 110 -15.17 -10.32 3.32
C ARG A 110 -14.83 -9.00 4.04
N PHE A 111 -14.19 -8.06 3.36
CA PHE A 111 -13.91 -6.74 3.94
C PHE A 111 -15.20 -5.93 4.13
N LYS A 112 -16.11 -5.91 3.17
CA LYS A 112 -17.41 -5.25 3.32
C LYS A 112 -18.16 -5.78 4.53
N LYS A 113 -18.25 -7.10 4.66
CA LYS A 113 -18.91 -7.72 5.81
C LYS A 113 -18.27 -7.32 7.14
N ALA A 114 -16.93 -7.29 7.23
CA ALA A 114 -16.24 -6.88 8.43
C ALA A 114 -16.44 -5.38 8.76
N LEU A 115 -16.49 -4.53 7.75
CA LEU A 115 -16.81 -3.13 7.92
C LEU A 115 -18.21 -2.96 8.48
N ASP A 116 -19.21 -3.61 7.89
CA ASP A 116 -20.63 -3.56 8.33
C ASP A 116 -20.80 -4.10 9.76
N GLU A 117 -20.16 -5.23 10.10
CA GLU A 117 -20.22 -5.87 11.42
C GLU A 117 -19.57 -5.02 12.53
N ASN A 118 -18.72 -4.04 12.19
CA ASN A 118 -18.01 -3.18 13.13
C ASN A 118 -18.39 -1.69 12.99
N ASP A 119 -19.57 -1.40 12.46
CA ASP A 119 -20.13 -0.06 12.32
C ASP A 119 -19.20 0.93 11.56
N ALA A 120 -18.35 0.41 10.67
CA ALA A 120 -17.51 1.20 9.79
C ALA A 120 -18.16 1.27 8.41
N THR A 121 -18.59 2.45 8.00
CA THR A 121 -19.39 2.64 6.77
C THR A 121 -18.73 3.61 5.78
N PRO A 122 -17.46 3.38 5.36
CA PRO A 122 -16.85 4.21 4.33
C PRO A 122 -17.50 3.95 2.98
N GLU A 123 -17.55 4.96 2.12
CA GLU A 123 -17.75 4.74 0.70
C GLU A 123 -16.55 3.96 0.14
N LEU A 124 -16.78 2.78 -0.43
CA LEU A 124 -15.73 1.98 -1.06
C LEU A 124 -15.57 2.39 -2.53
N LYS A 125 -14.44 3.01 -2.86
CA LYS A 125 -14.18 3.53 -4.21
C LYS A 125 -13.15 2.66 -4.94
N PRO A 126 -13.56 1.91 -5.99
CA PRO A 126 -12.63 1.14 -6.78
C PRO A 126 -11.66 2.08 -7.53
N THR A 127 -10.36 1.78 -7.47
CA THR A 127 -9.33 2.48 -8.21
C THR A 127 -8.62 1.52 -9.15
N SER A 128 -8.37 1.93 -10.39
CA SER A 128 -7.60 1.16 -11.37
C SER A 128 -6.35 1.91 -11.76
N GLY A 129 -5.25 1.18 -11.94
CA GLY A 129 -4.00 1.70 -12.46
C GLY A 129 -3.20 2.60 -11.53
N ILE A 130 -3.68 2.92 -10.33
CA ILE A 130 -3.04 3.93 -9.45
C ILE A 130 -1.56 3.59 -9.16
N GLY A 131 -1.27 2.33 -8.84
CA GLY A 131 0.10 1.87 -8.60
C GLY A 131 0.90 1.74 -9.90
N VAL A 132 0.26 1.36 -10.99
CA VAL A 132 0.90 1.25 -12.32
C VAL A 132 1.34 2.61 -12.81
N ASP A 133 0.49 3.62 -12.70
CA ASP A 133 0.78 5.01 -13.10
C ASP A 133 1.98 5.57 -12.31
N LEU A 134 2.01 5.34 -10.99
CA LEU A 134 3.11 5.77 -10.13
C LEU A 134 4.44 5.10 -10.51
N ARG A 135 4.43 3.81 -10.87
CA ARG A 135 5.61 3.03 -11.27
C ARG A 135 6.02 3.25 -12.74
N ALA A 136 5.15 3.84 -13.56
CA ALA A 136 5.44 4.10 -14.97
C ALA A 136 6.64 5.03 -15.13
N TYR A 137 6.75 6.05 -14.28
CA TYR A 137 7.85 7.00 -14.27
C TYR A 137 8.90 6.59 -13.24
N LYS A 138 10.08 6.15 -13.74
CA LYS A 138 11.17 5.68 -12.90
C LYS A 138 11.91 6.85 -12.26
N ASP A 139 12.16 6.74 -10.97
CA ASP A 139 13.04 7.68 -10.27
C ASP A 139 14.54 7.40 -10.57
N ALA A 140 15.41 8.31 -10.16
CA ALA A 140 16.84 8.20 -10.44
C ALA A 140 17.46 6.91 -9.89
N GLY A 141 17.03 6.45 -8.72
CA GLY A 141 17.52 5.21 -8.14
C GLY A 141 17.04 3.96 -8.89
N GLU A 142 15.83 3.99 -9.42
CA GLU A 142 15.31 2.92 -10.29
C GLU A 142 16.07 2.86 -11.62
N LEU A 143 16.36 4.04 -12.21
CA LEU A 143 17.14 4.12 -13.44
C LEU A 143 18.58 3.61 -13.24
N GLU A 144 19.21 3.89 -12.12
CA GLU A 144 20.54 3.36 -11.78
C GLU A 144 20.54 1.82 -11.69
N ILE A 145 19.51 1.24 -11.05
CA ILE A 145 19.39 -0.22 -10.95
C ILE A 145 19.15 -0.85 -12.33
N LEU A 146 18.30 -0.24 -13.15
CA LEU A 146 18.05 -0.68 -14.52
C LEU A 146 19.33 -0.63 -15.36
N GLN A 147 20.11 0.46 -15.27
CA GLN A 147 21.36 0.57 -16.00
C GLN A 147 22.36 -0.52 -15.59
N ARG A 148 22.50 -0.78 -14.28
CA ARG A 148 23.35 -1.88 -13.82
C ARG A 148 22.91 -3.25 -14.36
N ALA A 149 21.62 -3.49 -14.45
CA ALA A 149 21.09 -4.74 -15.01
C ALA A 149 21.41 -4.87 -16.51
N ILE A 150 21.33 -3.77 -17.25
CA ILE A 150 21.72 -3.72 -18.66
C ILE A 150 23.23 -4.01 -18.80
N ASP A 151 24.06 -3.31 -18.03
CA ASP A 151 25.53 -3.45 -18.09
C ASP A 151 25.98 -4.93 -17.79
N ILE A 152 25.29 -5.59 -16.85
CA ILE A 152 25.53 -7.01 -16.56
C ILE A 152 25.08 -7.90 -17.73
N GLY A 153 23.95 -7.59 -18.34
CA GLY A 153 23.47 -8.30 -19.52
C GLY A 153 24.44 -8.18 -20.70
N ASP A 154 24.94 -6.98 -20.97
CA ASP A 154 25.89 -6.71 -22.05
C ASP A 154 27.24 -7.40 -21.85
N GLN A 155 27.67 -7.62 -20.60
CA GLN A 155 28.89 -8.37 -20.27
C GLN A 155 28.73 -9.89 -20.45
N ALA A 156 27.50 -10.40 -20.47
CA ALA A 156 27.22 -11.83 -20.60
C ALA A 156 27.18 -12.31 -22.07
N PHE A 157 27.18 -11.39 -23.02
CA PHE A 157 27.20 -11.63 -24.46
C PHE A 157 28.52 -11.22 -25.09
#